data_7fd1176810a97fa0de181dbdb5de38d9
#
_entry.id   7fd1176810a97fa0de181dbdb5de38d9
#
_cell.length_a   1.000
_cell.length_b   1.000
_cell.length_c   1.000
_cell.angle_alpha   90.00
_cell.angle_beta   90.00
_cell.angle_gamma   90.00
#
_symmetry.space_group_name_H-M   'P 1'
#
loop_
_entity.id
_entity.type
_entity.pdbx_description
1 polymer ?
#
loop_
_entity_poly.entity_id
_entity_poly.type
_entity_poly.pdbx_seq_one_letter_code
_entity_poly.pdbx_strand_id
1 'polypeptide(L)'
;MNRRFLIVLGMCFVIGSAGRIPAQAPTPAAAGGQGAGRGGQRPATVATPEDLADIAKLANLPAWVKGSGDGDFSTGPDYAPAPEETQRVGIPHGKLVEFFVNSASSKVFPGVNGPFERLVSVYIPAQYVLGRPAPFIFAADSYGLRDRQLANILDNMIADRRLPVMVAVMVANGGPQRSLEYDTVSPVFADFVETEILPRVEKETGVKLTTDPEGRMAYGGSSGGAMALTMAWFRTERYHRVLSYSGTFVDLRESPEAPHGAYEYPEHFFPDQPVKPLRIWMHVSENDLGAKTASADRRNWVIANQRLAGVLKAKGYHYQFVYSKNSGHVDKKVISQTLPQALEYVWQGYPVSGK
;
A
#
# COMPACT_ATOMS: atom_id res chain seq x y z
N MET A 1 -27.86 -52.70 -62.83
CA MET A 1 -26.88 -53.80 -62.79
C MET A 1 -25.48 -53.19 -62.84
N ASN A 2 -24.69 -53.55 -61.91
CA ASN A 2 -23.23 -53.44 -61.71
C ASN A 2 -22.88 -52.78 -60.37
N ARG A 3 -22.67 -53.68 -59.40
CA ARG A 3 -22.02 -53.36 -58.10
C ARG A 3 -20.50 -53.21 -58.36
N ARG A 4 -19.89 -52.15 -57.86
CA ARG A 4 -18.44 -52.07 -57.62
C ARG A 4 -18.18 -51.95 -56.12
N PHE A 5 -17.50 -52.97 -55.59
CA PHE A 5 -16.91 -52.99 -54.25
C PHE A 5 -15.73 -52.00 -54.18
N LEU A 6 -15.68 -51.21 -53.16
CA LEU A 6 -14.50 -50.41 -52.82
C LEU A 6 -13.94 -50.93 -51.48
N ILE A 7 -12.73 -51.47 -51.53
CA ILE A 7 -11.98 -51.93 -50.35
C ILE A 7 -11.36 -50.66 -49.73
N VAL A 8 -11.65 -50.38 -48.46
CA VAL A 8 -10.99 -49.34 -47.69
C VAL A 8 -9.96 -50.02 -46.79
N LEU A 9 -8.69 -49.76 -47.06
CA LEU A 9 -7.55 -50.14 -46.22
C LEU A 9 -7.60 -49.23 -44.95
N GLY A 10 -7.73 -49.85 -43.79
CA GLY A 10 -7.58 -49.15 -42.49
C GLY A 10 -6.09 -48.92 -42.17
N MET A 11 -5.70 -47.69 -42.04
CA MET A 11 -4.39 -47.27 -41.54
C MET A 11 -4.55 -46.90 -40.06
N CYS A 12 -4.09 -47.78 -39.14
CA CYS A 12 -4.00 -47.50 -37.73
C CYS A 12 -2.91 -46.43 -37.49
N PHE A 13 -3.33 -45.23 -37.12
CA PHE A 13 -2.44 -44.23 -36.50
C PHE A 13 -2.41 -44.46 -34.99
N VAL A 14 -1.26 -44.86 -34.48
CA VAL A 14 -0.95 -44.87 -33.06
C VAL A 14 -0.65 -43.44 -32.68
N ILE A 15 -1.60 -42.78 -31.95
CA ILE A 15 -1.38 -41.46 -31.36
C ILE A 15 -0.68 -41.68 -30.02
N GLY A 16 0.63 -41.43 -30.00
CA GLY A 16 1.40 -41.34 -28.78
C GLY A 16 0.92 -40.16 -27.96
N SER A 17 0.34 -40.42 -26.77
CA SER A 17 0.01 -39.40 -25.81
C SER A 17 1.29 -38.82 -25.18
N ALA A 18 1.75 -37.68 -25.67
CA ALA A 18 2.73 -36.88 -24.97
C ALA A 18 2.08 -36.30 -23.73
N GLY A 19 2.42 -36.85 -22.55
CA GLY A 19 2.04 -36.33 -21.28
C GLY A 19 2.49 -34.88 -21.13
N ARG A 20 1.56 -33.96 -21.04
CA ARG A 20 1.82 -32.59 -20.58
C ARG A 20 2.22 -32.66 -19.12
N ILE A 21 3.47 -32.33 -18.81
CA ILE A 21 3.94 -32.01 -17.48
C ILE A 21 3.17 -30.73 -17.06
N PRO A 22 2.41 -30.72 -15.96
CA PRO A 22 1.83 -29.45 -15.49
C PRO A 22 2.96 -28.52 -15.09
N ALA A 23 3.00 -27.34 -15.66
CA ALA A 23 3.89 -26.28 -15.23
C ALA A 23 3.58 -25.99 -13.74
N GLN A 24 4.56 -26.25 -12.89
CA GLN A 24 4.53 -25.91 -11.48
C GLN A 24 4.39 -24.38 -11.36
N ALA A 25 3.31 -23.93 -10.74
CA ALA A 25 3.15 -22.52 -10.39
C ALA A 25 4.37 -22.08 -9.56
N PRO A 26 4.92 -20.90 -9.80
CA PRO A 26 6.04 -20.41 -9.01
C PRO A 26 5.58 -20.26 -7.56
N THR A 27 6.28 -20.93 -6.67
CA THR A 27 6.10 -20.80 -5.20
C THR A 27 6.26 -19.34 -4.84
N PRO A 28 5.37 -18.75 -4.03
CA PRO A 28 5.55 -17.37 -3.58
C PRO A 28 6.87 -17.29 -2.80
N ALA A 29 7.79 -16.50 -3.29
CA ALA A 29 9.01 -16.18 -2.57
C ALA A 29 8.64 -15.61 -1.21
N ALA A 30 9.17 -16.21 -0.16
CA ALA A 30 9.02 -15.72 1.21
C ALA A 30 9.37 -14.23 1.25
N ALA A 31 8.50 -13.43 1.87
CA ALA A 31 8.71 -12.01 2.12
C ALA A 31 9.87 -11.82 3.11
N GLY A 32 11.07 -11.86 2.61
CA GLY A 32 12.33 -11.69 3.29
C GLY A 32 13.37 -11.11 2.35
N GLY A 33 13.01 -10.06 1.62
CA GLY A 33 13.91 -9.35 0.71
C GLY A 33 14.54 -8.16 1.40
N GLN A 34 15.65 -8.36 2.08
CA GLN A 34 16.58 -7.28 2.39
C GLN A 34 17.20 -6.79 1.08
N GLY A 35 16.64 -5.71 0.54
CA GLY A 35 17.25 -4.94 -0.54
C GLY A 35 18.40 -4.12 0.01
N ALA A 36 19.60 -4.69 0.01
CA ALA A 36 20.80 -4.00 0.47
C ALA A 36 21.32 -3.05 -0.61
N GLY A 37 21.13 -1.77 -0.41
CA GLY A 37 22.10 -0.75 -0.84
C GLY A 37 23.31 -0.84 0.11
N ARG A 38 24.38 -1.55 -0.29
CA ARG A 38 25.60 -1.67 0.50
C ARG A 38 26.51 -0.45 0.32
N GLY A 39 26.17 0.67 0.96
CA GLY A 39 27.21 1.51 1.55
C GLY A 39 27.62 0.87 2.87
N GLY A 40 28.90 0.84 3.22
CA GLY A 40 29.44 0.17 4.40
C GLY A 40 28.68 0.56 5.67
N GLN A 41 27.77 -0.31 6.13
CA GLN A 41 26.95 -0.05 7.30
C GLN A 41 27.83 -0.15 8.56
N ARG A 42 27.92 0.94 9.32
CA ARG A 42 28.36 0.84 10.71
C ARG A 42 27.46 -0.17 11.45
N PRO A 43 28.00 -0.98 12.37
CA PRO A 43 27.16 -1.78 13.25
C PRO A 43 26.13 -0.88 13.92
N ALA A 44 24.86 -1.29 13.93
CA ALA A 44 23.80 -0.55 14.61
C ALA A 44 24.14 -0.42 16.11
N THR A 45 24.04 0.78 16.64
CA THR A 45 24.20 1.01 18.09
C THR A 45 22.94 0.61 18.83
N VAL A 46 23.09 0.12 20.05
CA VAL A 46 21.94 -0.29 20.88
C VAL A 46 21.20 0.95 21.34
N ALA A 47 19.86 0.89 21.38
CA ALA A 47 19.00 1.94 21.88
C ALA A 47 19.43 2.41 23.29
N THR A 48 19.47 3.73 23.47
CA THR A 48 19.81 4.34 24.75
C THR A 48 18.68 4.15 25.78
N PRO A 49 18.94 4.32 27.09
CA PRO A 49 17.88 4.34 28.09
C PRO A 49 16.79 5.38 27.80
N GLU A 50 17.15 6.53 27.23
CA GLU A 50 16.20 7.59 26.79
C GLU A 50 15.32 7.10 25.65
N ASP A 51 15.92 6.48 24.63
CA ASP A 51 15.18 5.89 23.49
C ASP A 51 14.14 4.87 23.98
N LEU A 52 14.55 3.97 24.90
CA LEU A 52 13.66 2.96 25.45
C LEU A 52 12.56 3.56 26.33
N ALA A 53 12.88 4.62 27.08
CA ALA A 53 11.88 5.35 27.89
C ALA A 53 10.85 6.07 27.02
N ASP A 54 11.28 6.63 25.90
CA ASP A 54 10.36 7.29 24.94
C ASP A 54 9.45 6.28 24.25
N ILE A 55 9.98 5.14 23.82
CA ILE A 55 9.17 4.04 23.26
C ILE A 55 8.16 3.53 24.29
N ALA A 56 8.58 3.36 25.56
CA ALA A 56 7.70 2.86 26.61
C ALA A 56 6.49 3.77 26.89
N LYS A 57 6.61 5.08 26.65
CA LYS A 57 5.47 6.03 26.75
C LYS A 57 4.35 5.72 25.77
N LEU A 58 4.68 5.16 24.60
CA LEU A 58 3.71 4.85 23.55
C LEU A 58 2.71 3.77 23.97
N ALA A 59 3.12 2.85 24.84
CA ALA A 59 2.24 1.81 25.38
C ALA A 59 1.13 2.37 26.28
N ASN A 60 1.31 3.58 26.80
CA ASN A 60 0.37 4.27 27.68
C ASN A 60 -0.52 5.30 26.96
N LEU A 61 -0.44 5.37 25.62
CA LEU A 61 -1.34 6.20 24.82
C LEU A 61 -2.81 5.75 25.00
N PRO A 62 -3.79 6.64 24.84
CA PRO A 62 -5.20 6.27 24.84
C PRO A 62 -5.50 5.13 23.89
N ALA A 63 -6.46 4.29 24.24
CA ALA A 63 -6.89 3.21 23.37
C ALA A 63 -7.48 3.75 22.06
N TRP A 64 -7.07 3.17 20.93
CA TRP A 64 -7.67 3.48 19.65
C TRP A 64 -9.01 2.76 19.51
N VAL A 65 -10.08 3.51 19.42
CA VAL A 65 -11.45 3.01 19.36
C VAL A 65 -12.19 3.59 18.16
N LYS A 66 -13.29 2.95 17.77
CA LYS A 66 -14.12 3.45 16.67
C LYS A 66 -14.56 4.89 16.95
N GLY A 67 -14.38 5.76 15.96
CA GLY A 67 -14.71 7.18 16.05
C GLY A 67 -13.67 8.06 16.76
N SER A 68 -12.47 7.51 17.08
CA SER A 68 -11.35 8.34 17.55
C SER A 68 -11.07 9.46 16.54
N GLY A 69 -10.89 10.68 17.06
CA GLY A 69 -10.52 11.86 16.28
C GLY A 69 -9.02 11.90 15.94
N ASP A 70 -8.50 13.10 15.69
CA ASP A 70 -7.07 13.34 15.50
C ASP A 70 -6.30 13.04 16.78
N GLY A 71 -5.07 12.52 16.66
CA GLY A 71 -4.17 12.31 17.81
C GLY A 71 -3.39 11.02 17.82
N ASP A 72 -2.80 10.74 18.97
CA ASP A 72 -1.92 9.61 19.24
C ASP A 72 -2.66 8.54 20.06
N PHE A 73 -2.60 7.29 19.61
CA PHE A 73 -3.34 6.18 20.20
C PHE A 73 -2.48 4.91 20.29
N SER A 74 -2.94 3.95 21.11
CA SER A 74 -2.38 2.59 21.12
C SER A 74 -3.48 1.55 20.90
N THR A 75 -3.09 0.37 20.40
CA THR A 75 -3.98 -0.79 20.19
C THR A 75 -3.29 -2.10 20.58
N GLY A 76 -4.04 -3.17 20.77
CA GLY A 76 -3.52 -4.46 21.21
C GLY A 76 -3.37 -4.57 22.73
N PRO A 77 -2.71 -5.68 23.22
CA PRO A 77 -1.83 -6.61 22.47
C PRO A 77 -2.54 -7.73 21.72
N ASP A 78 -3.83 -7.92 21.89
CA ASP A 78 -4.60 -8.96 21.21
C ASP A 78 -5.27 -8.38 19.95
N TYR A 79 -5.21 -9.14 18.87
CA TYR A 79 -5.71 -8.73 17.55
C TYR A 79 -6.67 -9.76 16.98
N ALA A 80 -7.84 -9.32 16.57
CA ALA A 80 -8.84 -10.13 15.87
C ALA A 80 -9.11 -9.54 14.48
N PRO A 81 -9.31 -10.37 13.44
CA PRO A 81 -9.70 -9.88 12.13
C PRO A 81 -10.99 -9.05 12.20
N ALA A 82 -11.02 -7.93 11.49
CA ALA A 82 -12.23 -7.14 11.36
C ALA A 82 -13.30 -7.92 10.58
N PRO A 83 -14.58 -7.87 10.97
CA PRO A 83 -15.66 -8.58 10.27
C PRO A 83 -15.77 -8.16 8.79
N GLU A 84 -15.34 -6.96 8.46
CA GLU A 84 -15.35 -6.44 7.09
C GLU A 84 -14.41 -7.18 6.13
N GLU A 85 -13.44 -7.95 6.62
CA GLU A 85 -12.58 -8.78 5.78
C GLU A 85 -13.30 -10.01 5.20
N THR A 86 -14.37 -10.44 5.86
CA THR A 86 -15.15 -11.59 5.41
C THR A 86 -16.18 -11.16 4.39
N GLN A 87 -16.25 -11.85 3.25
CA GLN A 87 -17.27 -11.62 2.25
C GLN A 87 -18.67 -11.80 2.85
N ARG A 88 -19.48 -10.76 2.84
CA ARG A 88 -20.82 -10.77 3.42
C ARG A 88 -21.87 -11.16 2.37
N VAL A 89 -22.66 -12.17 2.67
CA VAL A 89 -23.76 -12.59 1.79
C VAL A 89 -24.86 -11.52 1.74
N GLY A 90 -25.50 -11.35 0.58
CA GLY A 90 -26.67 -10.48 0.41
C GLY A 90 -26.34 -9.01 0.14
N ILE A 91 -25.08 -8.66 -0.06
CA ILE A 91 -24.68 -7.34 -0.54
C ILE A 91 -24.11 -7.43 -1.97
N PRO A 92 -24.12 -6.32 -2.75
CA PRO A 92 -23.43 -6.28 -4.03
C PRO A 92 -21.92 -6.43 -3.86
N HIS A 93 -21.30 -7.28 -4.68
CA HIS A 93 -19.84 -7.48 -4.70
C HIS A 93 -19.23 -6.89 -5.95
N GLY A 94 -18.13 -6.18 -5.76
CA GLY A 94 -17.31 -5.65 -6.84
C GLY A 94 -16.54 -6.76 -7.57
N LYS A 95 -15.82 -6.38 -8.60
CA LYS A 95 -14.96 -7.29 -9.37
C LYS A 95 -13.51 -6.84 -9.32
N LEU A 96 -12.61 -7.80 -9.38
CA LEU A 96 -11.19 -7.56 -9.62
C LEU A 96 -10.90 -7.74 -11.11
N VAL A 97 -10.25 -6.76 -11.72
CA VAL A 97 -9.70 -6.80 -13.08
C VAL A 97 -8.19 -6.75 -12.95
N GLU A 98 -7.51 -7.76 -13.50
CA GLU A 98 -6.05 -7.87 -13.40
C GLU A 98 -5.42 -7.81 -14.79
N PHE A 99 -4.32 -7.08 -14.87
CA PHE A 99 -3.50 -7.02 -16.08
C PHE A 99 -2.04 -6.74 -15.72
N PHE A 100 -1.15 -6.94 -16.69
CA PHE A 100 0.27 -6.68 -16.52
C PHE A 100 0.70 -5.45 -17.30
N VAL A 101 1.63 -4.70 -16.70
CA VAL A 101 2.34 -3.60 -17.36
C VAL A 101 3.80 -4.01 -17.47
N ASN A 102 4.29 -4.09 -18.71
CA ASN A 102 5.70 -4.40 -18.98
C ASN A 102 6.54 -3.14 -18.79
N SER A 103 7.54 -3.22 -17.92
CA SER A 103 8.40 -2.08 -17.58
C SER A 103 9.26 -1.60 -18.76
N ALA A 104 9.48 -2.43 -19.80
CA ALA A 104 10.20 -2.01 -21.00
C ALA A 104 9.58 -0.80 -21.71
N SER A 105 8.27 -0.59 -21.52
CA SER A 105 7.55 0.57 -22.07
C SER A 105 7.56 1.80 -21.14
N SER A 106 8.03 1.63 -19.90
CA SER A 106 8.11 2.73 -18.93
C SER A 106 9.25 3.69 -19.28
N LYS A 107 8.92 4.98 -19.24
CA LYS A 107 9.93 6.04 -19.38
C LYS A 107 10.61 6.35 -18.04
N VAL A 108 9.97 5.98 -16.93
CA VAL A 108 10.42 6.32 -15.58
C VAL A 108 11.13 5.13 -14.94
N PHE A 109 10.53 3.94 -14.98
CA PHE A 109 11.05 2.73 -14.34
C PHE A 109 11.16 1.55 -15.31
N PRO A 110 12.10 1.58 -16.27
CA PRO A 110 12.25 0.51 -17.27
C PRO A 110 12.80 -0.80 -16.69
N GLY A 111 13.34 -0.77 -15.48
CA GLY A 111 13.94 -1.91 -14.79
C GLY A 111 15.47 -1.81 -14.71
N VAL A 112 16.01 -1.76 -13.47
CA VAL A 112 17.46 -1.64 -13.22
C VAL A 112 18.26 -2.89 -13.62
N ASN A 113 17.61 -4.06 -13.64
CA ASN A 113 18.21 -5.34 -14.03
C ASN A 113 17.54 -5.94 -15.28
N GLY A 114 17.00 -5.08 -16.13
CA GLY A 114 16.20 -5.46 -17.29
C GLY A 114 14.69 -5.38 -17.04
N PRO A 115 13.89 -5.52 -18.12
CA PRO A 115 12.44 -5.40 -18.04
C PRO A 115 11.79 -6.47 -17.15
N PHE A 116 10.66 -6.12 -16.55
CA PHE A 116 9.83 -7.02 -15.75
C PHE A 116 8.35 -6.73 -15.95
N GLU A 117 7.51 -7.70 -15.58
CA GLU A 117 6.06 -7.55 -15.59
C GLU A 117 5.56 -7.07 -14.23
N ARG A 118 4.75 -6.02 -14.23
CA ARG A 118 4.13 -5.43 -13.05
C ARG A 118 2.64 -5.77 -13.04
N LEU A 119 2.18 -6.53 -12.06
CA LEU A 119 0.76 -6.80 -11.85
C LEU A 119 0.06 -5.52 -11.41
N VAL A 120 -1.06 -5.22 -12.03
CA VAL A 120 -2.03 -4.21 -11.62
C VAL A 120 -3.37 -4.91 -11.40
N SER A 121 -3.87 -4.87 -10.16
CA SER A 121 -5.20 -5.36 -9.79
C SER A 121 -6.11 -4.17 -9.53
N VAL A 122 -7.26 -4.11 -10.18
CA VAL A 122 -8.22 -3.02 -10.03
C VAL A 122 -9.52 -3.58 -9.46
N TYR A 123 -9.85 -3.18 -8.24
CA TYR A 123 -11.16 -3.44 -7.67
C TYR A 123 -12.14 -2.37 -8.16
N ILE A 124 -13.26 -2.81 -8.72
CA ILE A 124 -14.36 -1.96 -9.22
C ILE A 124 -15.61 -2.34 -8.44
N PRO A 125 -16.17 -1.45 -7.60
CA PRO A 125 -17.35 -1.78 -6.81
C PRO A 125 -18.58 -2.00 -7.71
N ALA A 126 -19.49 -2.87 -7.28
CA ALA A 126 -20.71 -3.15 -8.04
C ALA A 126 -21.60 -1.91 -8.24
N GLN A 127 -21.48 -0.93 -7.35
CA GLN A 127 -22.21 0.33 -7.39
C GLN A 127 -21.59 1.38 -8.33
N TYR A 128 -20.44 1.08 -8.95
CA TYR A 128 -19.79 2.01 -9.87
C TYR A 128 -20.68 2.30 -11.09
N VAL A 129 -20.83 3.57 -11.39
CA VAL A 129 -21.59 4.03 -12.58
C VAL A 129 -20.61 4.37 -13.69
N LEU A 130 -20.67 3.64 -14.80
CA LEU A 130 -19.78 3.82 -15.94
C LEU A 130 -19.74 5.29 -16.42
N GLY A 131 -18.54 5.80 -16.63
CA GLY A 131 -18.30 7.18 -17.08
C GLY A 131 -18.34 8.24 -15.98
N ARG A 132 -18.76 7.91 -14.77
CA ARG A 132 -18.66 8.82 -13.62
C ARG A 132 -17.28 8.76 -13.00
N PRO A 133 -16.61 9.90 -12.74
CA PRO A 133 -15.35 9.93 -12.00
C PRO A 133 -15.54 9.33 -10.61
N ALA A 134 -14.77 8.28 -10.29
CA ALA A 134 -14.78 7.62 -8.99
C ALA A 134 -13.61 8.06 -8.14
N PRO A 135 -13.80 8.30 -6.83
CA PRO A 135 -12.69 8.37 -5.89
C PRO A 135 -11.95 7.05 -5.88
N PHE A 136 -10.67 7.07 -5.50
CA PHE A 136 -9.89 5.84 -5.52
C PHE A 136 -8.78 5.78 -4.47
N ILE A 137 -8.38 4.55 -4.16
CA ILE A 137 -7.20 4.21 -3.39
C ILE A 137 -6.13 3.74 -4.37
N PHE A 138 -4.94 4.35 -4.34
CA PHE A 138 -3.74 3.77 -4.89
C PHE A 138 -3.03 2.97 -3.78
N ALA A 139 -2.92 1.66 -3.94
CA ALA A 139 -2.29 0.78 -2.96
C ALA A 139 -1.01 0.16 -3.52
N ALA A 140 0.07 0.30 -2.75
CA ALA A 140 1.36 -0.32 -3.04
C ALA A 140 1.35 -1.83 -2.76
N ASP A 141 2.28 -2.54 -3.39
CA ASP A 141 2.56 -3.96 -3.12
C ASP A 141 1.32 -4.86 -3.31
N SER A 142 0.72 -4.82 -4.51
CA SER A 142 -0.36 -5.74 -4.90
C SER A 142 0.08 -7.20 -4.71
N TYR A 143 -0.73 -7.97 -3.97
CA TYR A 143 -0.47 -9.39 -3.68
C TYR A 143 -1.80 -10.15 -3.63
N GLY A 144 -2.38 -10.51 -4.72
CA GLY A 144 -3.53 -11.40 -4.88
C GLY A 144 -4.49 -11.58 -3.67
N LEU A 145 -4.06 -12.25 -2.59
CA LEU A 145 -4.88 -12.45 -1.40
C LEU A 145 -5.18 -11.14 -0.64
N ARG A 146 -4.22 -10.21 -0.55
CA ARG A 146 -4.42 -8.89 0.07
C ARG A 146 -5.39 -8.04 -0.74
N ASP A 147 -5.32 -8.15 -2.05
CA ASP A 147 -6.19 -7.40 -2.96
C ASP A 147 -7.64 -7.86 -2.78
N ARG A 148 -7.87 -9.17 -2.60
CA ARG A 148 -9.20 -9.72 -2.30
C ARG A 148 -9.70 -9.32 -0.92
N GLN A 149 -8.82 -9.25 0.08
CA GLN A 149 -9.15 -8.81 1.43
C GLN A 149 -9.59 -7.34 1.42
N LEU A 150 -8.85 -6.47 0.73
CA LEU A 150 -9.25 -5.08 0.53
C LEU A 150 -10.58 -4.97 -0.24
N ALA A 151 -10.80 -5.79 -1.28
CA ALA A 151 -12.05 -5.83 -2.02
C ALA A 151 -13.25 -6.17 -1.11
N ASN A 152 -13.12 -7.19 -0.23
CA ASN A 152 -14.17 -7.53 0.72
C ASN A 152 -14.46 -6.40 1.70
N ILE A 153 -13.42 -5.75 2.23
CA ILE A 153 -13.56 -4.59 3.11
C ILE A 153 -14.34 -3.48 2.40
N LEU A 154 -13.97 -3.17 1.16
CA LEU A 154 -14.63 -2.12 0.39
C LEU A 154 -16.09 -2.47 0.07
N ASP A 155 -16.39 -3.72 -0.34
CA ASP A 155 -17.76 -4.17 -0.57
C ASP A 155 -18.63 -3.96 0.68
N ASN A 156 -18.16 -4.40 1.84
CA ASN A 156 -18.89 -4.31 3.10
C ASN A 156 -19.10 -2.86 3.53
N MET A 157 -18.05 -2.05 3.47
CA MET A 157 -18.10 -0.67 3.96
C MET A 157 -18.87 0.27 3.00
N ILE A 158 -18.82 0.02 1.70
CA ILE A 158 -19.62 0.75 0.70
C ILE A 158 -21.11 0.39 0.87
N ALA A 159 -21.44 -0.90 1.07
CA ALA A 159 -22.81 -1.33 1.32
C ALA A 159 -23.39 -0.71 2.60
N ASP A 160 -22.55 -0.54 3.64
CA ASP A 160 -22.94 0.09 4.91
C ASP A 160 -22.90 1.63 4.85
N ARG A 161 -22.55 2.23 3.71
CA ARG A 161 -22.39 3.69 3.54
C ARG A 161 -21.39 4.30 4.52
N ARG A 162 -20.36 3.54 4.88
CA ARG A 162 -19.23 3.98 5.70
C ARG A 162 -18.11 4.58 4.83
N LEU A 163 -18.01 4.13 3.58
CA LEU A 163 -17.12 4.67 2.56
C LEU A 163 -17.88 5.09 1.31
N PRO A 164 -17.37 6.04 0.53
CA PRO A 164 -17.93 6.36 -0.78
C PRO A 164 -17.78 5.16 -1.74
N VAL A 165 -18.56 5.15 -2.81
CA VAL A 165 -18.37 4.21 -3.92
C VAL A 165 -17.04 4.53 -4.58
N MET A 166 -16.01 3.70 -4.36
CA MET A 166 -14.64 3.96 -4.77
C MET A 166 -13.98 2.77 -5.45
N VAL A 167 -13.00 3.06 -6.30
CA VAL A 167 -12.12 2.08 -6.95
C VAL A 167 -10.86 1.86 -6.09
N ALA A 168 -10.27 0.67 -6.12
CA ALA A 168 -8.91 0.49 -5.61
C ALA A 168 -7.99 0.05 -6.75
N VAL A 169 -6.88 0.77 -6.91
CA VAL A 169 -5.81 0.49 -7.87
C VAL A 169 -4.63 -0.04 -7.09
N MET A 170 -4.42 -1.34 -7.13
CA MET A 170 -3.39 -2.05 -6.39
C MET A 170 -2.27 -2.45 -7.34
N VAL A 171 -1.05 -1.99 -7.07
CA VAL A 171 0.07 -2.10 -8.01
C VAL A 171 1.23 -2.85 -7.36
N ALA A 172 1.69 -3.91 -8.00
CA ALA A 172 2.89 -4.62 -7.56
C ALA A 172 4.12 -3.72 -7.69
N ASN A 173 5.06 -3.89 -6.78
CA ASN A 173 6.32 -3.15 -6.80
C ASN A 173 7.25 -3.63 -7.94
N GLY A 174 8.34 -2.90 -8.16
CA GLY A 174 9.36 -3.20 -9.16
C GLY A 174 10.33 -4.32 -8.79
N GLY A 175 9.98 -5.22 -7.87
CA GLY A 175 10.88 -6.29 -7.45
C GLY A 175 12.20 -5.74 -6.87
N PRO A 176 13.36 -6.04 -7.49
CA PRO A 176 14.66 -5.57 -7.00
C PRO A 176 14.81 -4.05 -6.90
N GLN A 177 14.01 -3.29 -7.65
CA GLN A 177 14.03 -1.83 -7.62
C GLN A 177 12.98 -1.22 -6.66
N ARG A 178 12.27 -2.01 -5.85
CA ARG A 178 11.24 -1.53 -4.93
C ARG A 178 11.72 -0.36 -4.06
N SER A 179 12.93 -0.44 -3.51
CA SER A 179 13.50 0.64 -2.71
C SER A 179 13.78 1.89 -3.55
N LEU A 180 14.21 1.74 -4.80
CA LEU A 180 14.37 2.86 -5.73
C LEU A 180 13.03 3.58 -5.99
N GLU A 181 11.96 2.81 -6.15
CA GLU A 181 10.63 3.35 -6.41
C GLU A 181 10.00 4.01 -5.18
N TYR A 182 10.11 3.38 -4.01
CA TYR A 182 9.32 3.75 -2.84
C TYR A 182 10.07 4.55 -1.78
N ASP A 183 11.39 4.33 -1.63
CA ASP A 183 12.17 5.00 -0.59
C ASP A 183 12.88 6.26 -1.10
N THR A 184 12.87 6.52 -2.41
CA THR A 184 13.39 7.77 -2.96
C THR A 184 12.38 8.89 -2.69
N VAL A 185 12.78 9.84 -1.84
CA VAL A 185 11.95 11.00 -1.51
C VAL A 185 12.01 12.00 -2.66
N SER A 186 11.07 11.88 -3.59
CA SER A 186 10.98 12.72 -4.79
C SER A 186 9.59 12.59 -5.43
N PRO A 187 9.20 13.47 -6.38
CA PRO A 187 7.92 13.36 -7.09
C PRO A 187 7.86 12.21 -8.10
N VAL A 188 8.99 11.58 -8.44
CA VAL A 188 9.14 10.69 -9.60
C VAL A 188 8.17 9.51 -9.57
N PHE A 189 7.96 8.88 -8.40
CA PHE A 189 7.02 7.76 -8.31
C PHE A 189 5.57 8.20 -8.51
N ALA A 190 5.18 9.35 -7.95
CA ALA A 190 3.84 9.90 -8.18
C ALA A 190 3.62 10.21 -9.67
N ASP A 191 4.62 10.79 -10.34
CA ASP A 191 4.56 11.10 -11.78
C ASP A 191 4.45 9.81 -12.62
N PHE A 192 5.17 8.75 -12.26
CA PHE A 192 5.02 7.43 -12.87
C PHE A 192 3.59 6.91 -12.76
N VAL A 193 3.01 7.00 -11.57
CA VAL A 193 1.62 6.56 -11.33
C VAL A 193 0.65 7.38 -12.20
N GLU A 194 0.78 8.70 -12.21
CA GLU A 194 -0.10 9.61 -12.96
C GLU A 194 0.01 9.43 -14.48
N THR A 195 1.22 9.22 -14.99
CA THR A 195 1.45 9.24 -16.45
C THR A 195 1.45 7.86 -17.10
N GLU A 196 1.75 6.81 -16.34
CA GLU A 196 1.89 5.47 -16.91
C GLU A 196 0.87 4.45 -16.36
N ILE A 197 0.55 4.51 -15.06
CA ILE A 197 -0.33 3.52 -14.43
C ILE A 197 -1.81 3.90 -14.56
N LEU A 198 -2.21 5.09 -14.08
CA LEU A 198 -3.64 5.47 -14.07
C LEU A 198 -4.27 5.54 -15.46
N PRO A 199 -3.60 6.07 -16.52
CA PRO A 199 -4.14 6.02 -17.88
C PRO A 199 -4.33 4.58 -18.39
N ARG A 200 -3.43 3.66 -17.99
CA ARG A 200 -3.56 2.25 -18.34
C ARG A 200 -4.73 1.60 -17.62
N VAL A 201 -4.94 1.91 -16.32
CA VAL A 201 -6.10 1.46 -15.56
C VAL A 201 -7.40 1.89 -16.26
N GLU A 202 -7.55 3.16 -16.59
CA GLU A 202 -8.74 3.66 -17.28
C GLU A 202 -8.98 2.96 -18.63
N LYS A 203 -7.91 2.73 -19.39
CA LYS A 203 -7.97 2.04 -20.69
C LYS A 203 -8.42 0.58 -20.56
N GLU A 204 -7.82 -0.18 -19.62
CA GLU A 204 -8.07 -1.63 -19.47
C GLU A 204 -9.42 -1.92 -18.79
N THR A 205 -9.91 -1.01 -17.95
CA THR A 205 -11.11 -1.26 -17.14
C THR A 205 -12.34 -0.48 -17.58
N GLY A 206 -12.16 0.61 -18.31
CA GLY A 206 -13.22 1.56 -18.67
C GLY A 206 -13.67 2.45 -17.50
N VAL A 207 -13.04 2.35 -16.32
CA VAL A 207 -13.34 3.26 -15.21
C VAL A 207 -12.81 4.65 -15.50
N LYS A 208 -13.53 5.66 -14.97
CA LYS A 208 -13.06 7.02 -14.85
C LYS A 208 -12.58 7.25 -13.42
N LEU A 209 -11.34 7.70 -13.24
CA LEU A 209 -10.81 8.08 -11.95
C LEU A 209 -10.96 9.58 -11.72
N THR A 210 -11.28 9.98 -10.49
CA THR A 210 -11.42 11.41 -10.17
C THR A 210 -10.08 12.15 -10.25
N THR A 211 -10.12 13.41 -10.63
CA THR A 211 -8.99 14.35 -10.55
C THR A 211 -9.03 15.20 -9.28
N ASP A 212 -10.10 15.11 -8.50
CA ASP A 212 -10.24 15.79 -7.21
C ASP A 212 -9.26 15.18 -6.20
N PRO A 213 -8.30 15.96 -5.64
CA PRO A 213 -7.34 15.45 -4.68
C PRO A 213 -7.98 14.91 -3.39
N GLU A 214 -9.15 15.42 -3.00
CA GLU A 214 -9.93 14.89 -1.86
C GLU A 214 -10.48 13.48 -2.13
N GLY A 215 -10.65 13.10 -3.38
CA GLY A 215 -11.09 11.78 -3.79
C GLY A 215 -9.94 10.79 -4.05
N ARG A 216 -8.71 11.09 -3.64
CA ARG A 216 -7.53 10.29 -3.99
C ARG A 216 -6.67 9.99 -2.76
N MET A 217 -6.44 8.72 -2.52
CA MET A 217 -5.69 8.22 -1.38
C MET A 217 -4.49 7.38 -1.83
N ALA A 218 -3.35 7.55 -1.18
CA ALA A 218 -2.20 6.66 -1.28
C ALA A 218 -2.08 5.79 -0.03
N TYR A 219 -1.80 4.48 -0.21
CA TYR A 219 -1.76 3.47 0.83
C TYR A 219 -0.59 2.53 0.67
N GLY A 220 0.08 2.19 1.75
CA GLY A 220 1.10 1.16 1.76
C GLY A 220 1.65 0.81 3.12
N GLY A 221 2.55 -0.19 3.14
CA GLY A 221 3.30 -0.62 4.32
C GLY A 221 4.81 -0.54 4.07
N SER A 222 5.58 -0.28 5.14
CA SER A 222 7.04 -0.18 5.06
C SER A 222 7.47 0.93 4.07
N SER A 223 8.33 0.63 3.11
CA SER A 223 8.66 1.55 2.00
C SER A 223 7.39 2.06 1.28
N GLY A 224 6.36 1.21 1.11
CA GLY A 224 5.08 1.64 0.54
C GLY A 224 4.35 2.67 1.40
N GLY A 225 4.52 2.62 2.74
CA GLY A 225 3.98 3.62 3.65
C GLY A 225 4.68 4.98 3.53
N ALA A 226 6.00 4.99 3.36
CA ALA A 226 6.77 6.19 3.07
C ALA A 226 6.41 6.74 1.67
N MET A 227 6.31 5.87 0.67
CA MET A 227 5.88 6.24 -0.68
C MET A 227 4.50 6.91 -0.68
N ALA A 228 3.54 6.41 0.11
CA ALA A 228 2.21 7.00 0.18
C ALA A 228 2.26 8.46 0.66
N LEU A 229 3.07 8.75 1.68
CA LEU A 229 3.30 10.13 2.13
C LEU A 229 4.05 10.95 1.08
N THR A 230 5.08 10.38 0.45
CA THR A 230 5.88 11.04 -0.58
C THR A 230 5.02 11.46 -1.78
N MET A 231 4.13 10.58 -2.25
CA MET A 231 3.18 10.94 -3.32
C MET A 231 2.32 12.15 -2.94
N ALA A 232 1.70 12.12 -1.77
CA ALA A 232 0.83 13.20 -1.30
C ALA A 232 1.63 14.49 -1.01
N TRP A 233 2.85 14.38 -0.53
CA TRP A 233 3.71 15.52 -0.24
C TRP A 233 4.12 16.29 -1.50
N PHE A 234 4.61 15.59 -2.53
CA PHE A 234 5.12 16.19 -3.76
C PHE A 234 4.03 16.47 -4.81
N ARG A 235 2.88 15.80 -4.69
CA ARG A 235 1.72 16.00 -5.58
C ARG A 235 0.46 16.28 -4.78
N THR A 236 0.55 17.32 -3.91
CA THR A 236 -0.59 17.74 -3.08
C THR A 236 -1.79 18.15 -3.94
N GLU A 237 -1.58 18.67 -5.14
CA GLU A 237 -2.65 18.95 -6.11
C GLU A 237 -3.34 17.69 -6.67
N ARG A 238 -2.84 16.50 -6.27
CA ARG A 238 -3.35 15.19 -6.71
C ARG A 238 -3.84 14.31 -5.57
N TYR A 239 -3.16 14.33 -4.40
CA TYR A 239 -3.42 13.41 -3.30
C TYR A 239 -3.48 14.14 -1.97
N HIS A 240 -4.60 14.00 -1.25
CA HIS A 240 -4.75 14.57 0.09
C HIS A 240 -4.83 13.52 1.19
N ARG A 241 -4.95 12.24 0.87
CA ARG A 241 -5.21 11.18 1.83
C ARG A 241 -4.09 10.15 1.85
N VAL A 242 -3.57 9.88 3.05
CA VAL A 242 -2.42 8.98 3.27
C VAL A 242 -2.75 7.94 4.32
N LEU A 243 -2.45 6.67 4.02
CA LEU A 243 -2.53 5.57 4.96
C LEU A 243 -1.21 4.79 4.96
N SER A 244 -0.51 4.76 6.09
CA SER A 244 0.84 4.22 6.22
C SER A 244 0.96 3.24 7.37
N TYR A 245 1.26 1.97 7.08
CA TYR A 245 1.61 0.96 8.09
C TYR A 245 3.12 0.80 8.20
N SER A 246 3.68 0.96 9.40
CA SER A 246 5.12 0.81 9.66
C SER A 246 5.99 1.56 8.65
N GLY A 247 5.61 2.81 8.34
CA GLY A 247 6.23 3.60 7.27
C GLY A 247 7.73 3.75 7.45
N THR A 248 8.49 3.60 6.36
CA THR A 248 9.95 3.71 6.32
C THR A 248 10.38 5.19 6.38
N PHE A 249 10.05 5.87 7.49
CA PHE A 249 10.46 7.26 7.74
C PHE A 249 11.84 7.36 8.36
N VAL A 250 12.75 6.52 7.89
CA VAL A 250 14.14 6.36 8.38
C VAL A 250 15.15 6.73 7.32
N ASP A 251 16.41 6.84 7.72
CA ASP A 251 17.55 7.06 6.83
C ASP A 251 17.86 5.77 6.07
N LEU A 252 17.17 5.57 4.94
CA LEU A 252 17.33 4.36 4.13
C LEU A 252 17.89 4.65 2.73
N ARG A 253 17.37 5.68 2.05
CA ARG A 253 17.76 6.01 0.70
C ARG A 253 17.87 7.51 0.52
N GLU A 254 19.07 7.98 0.22
CA GLU A 254 19.34 9.39 -0.07
C GLU A 254 18.79 9.81 -1.45
N SER A 255 18.40 11.06 -1.54
CA SER A 255 18.08 11.76 -2.79
C SER A 255 18.63 13.19 -2.70
N PRO A 256 18.70 13.93 -3.83
CA PRO A 256 19.11 15.33 -3.78
C PRO A 256 18.24 16.19 -2.85
N GLU A 257 16.95 15.88 -2.78
CA GLU A 257 15.97 16.57 -1.94
C GLU A 257 16.02 16.12 -0.48
N ALA A 258 16.51 14.92 -0.21
CA ALA A 258 16.49 14.29 1.10
C ALA A 258 17.77 13.46 1.34
N PRO A 259 18.86 14.07 1.86
CA PRO A 259 20.13 13.37 2.10
C PRO A 259 20.01 12.22 3.11
N HIS A 260 19.02 12.25 3.99
CA HIS A 260 18.70 11.18 4.92
C HIS A 260 17.36 10.48 4.61
N GLY A 261 16.98 10.47 3.32
CA GLY A 261 15.76 9.82 2.86
C GLY A 261 14.51 10.34 3.58
N ALA A 262 13.56 9.47 3.85
CA ALA A 262 12.30 9.85 4.50
C ALA A 262 12.45 10.29 5.98
N TYR A 263 13.62 10.16 6.58
CA TYR A 263 13.93 10.73 7.89
C TYR A 263 13.85 12.27 7.89
N GLU A 264 13.98 12.89 6.71
CA GLU A 264 13.89 14.34 6.52
C GLU A 264 12.47 14.90 6.72
N TYR A 265 11.43 14.07 6.67
CA TYR A 265 10.06 14.56 6.84
C TYR A 265 9.85 15.29 8.16
N PRO A 266 10.15 14.72 9.34
CA PRO A 266 10.04 15.43 10.61
C PRO A 266 11.13 16.47 10.84
N GLU A 267 12.29 16.39 10.16
CA GLU A 267 13.42 17.29 10.36
C GLU A 267 13.25 18.62 9.61
N HIS A 268 12.82 18.56 8.35
CA HIS A 268 12.82 19.68 7.41
C HIS A 268 11.51 19.85 6.65
N PHE A 269 10.98 18.80 6.01
CA PHE A 269 9.84 18.98 5.12
C PHE A 269 8.60 19.55 5.82
N PHE A 270 8.18 18.94 6.93
CA PHE A 270 7.01 19.43 7.67
C PHE A 270 7.30 20.73 8.46
N PRO A 271 8.42 20.87 9.20
CA PRO A 271 8.70 22.12 9.94
C PRO A 271 8.82 23.34 9.03
N ASP A 272 9.54 23.23 7.91
CA ASP A 272 9.97 24.35 7.08
C ASP A 272 8.94 24.77 6.02
N GLN A 273 7.87 23.98 5.83
CA GLN A 273 6.84 24.23 4.82
C GLN A 273 5.50 24.65 5.46
N PRO A 274 4.68 25.41 4.73
CA PRO A 274 3.28 25.64 5.12
C PRO A 274 2.52 24.32 5.27
N VAL A 275 1.48 24.33 6.11
CA VAL A 275 0.58 23.16 6.26
C VAL A 275 -0.09 22.85 4.93
N LYS A 276 0.04 21.61 4.48
CA LYS A 276 -0.62 21.09 3.28
C LYS A 276 -1.95 20.44 3.68
N PRO A 277 -2.96 20.40 2.79
CA PRO A 277 -4.29 19.85 3.10
C PRO A 277 -4.27 18.31 3.12
N LEU A 278 -3.43 17.72 3.96
CA LEU A 278 -3.28 16.28 4.08
C LEU A 278 -4.04 15.74 5.29
N ARG A 279 -4.69 14.58 5.11
CA ARG A 279 -5.22 13.75 6.18
C ARG A 279 -4.42 12.45 6.21
N ILE A 280 -3.78 12.17 7.35
CA ILE A 280 -2.77 11.11 7.46
C ILE A 280 -3.17 10.13 8.57
N TRP A 281 -3.31 8.87 8.23
CA TRP A 281 -3.32 7.79 9.20
C TRP A 281 -2.01 7.04 9.14
N MET A 282 -1.33 6.91 10.26
CA MET A 282 -0.04 6.23 10.34
C MET A 282 0.03 5.30 11.53
N HIS A 283 0.76 4.22 11.38
CA HIS A 283 0.91 3.17 12.37
C HIS A 283 2.36 2.74 12.49
N VAL A 284 2.76 2.34 13.70
CA VAL A 284 4.03 1.64 13.96
C VAL A 284 3.83 0.55 15.00
N SER A 285 4.56 -0.55 14.86
CA SER A 285 4.54 -1.68 15.78
C SER A 285 5.58 -1.57 16.89
N GLU A 286 5.28 -2.12 18.07
CA GLU A 286 6.21 -2.15 19.21
C GLU A 286 7.55 -2.83 18.87
N ASN A 287 7.50 -3.95 18.17
CA ASN A 287 8.66 -4.70 17.71
C ASN A 287 8.95 -4.44 16.22
N ASP A 288 8.82 -3.18 15.80
CA ASP A 288 9.13 -2.78 14.43
C ASP A 288 10.63 -2.87 14.13
N LEU A 289 11.01 -2.69 12.86
CA LEU A 289 12.40 -2.74 12.45
C LEU A 289 13.23 -1.73 13.26
N GLY A 290 14.39 -2.15 13.72
CA GLY A 290 15.29 -1.29 14.48
C GLY A 290 14.74 -0.77 15.81
N ALA A 291 13.67 -1.34 16.39
CA ALA A 291 13.10 -0.90 17.68
C ALA A 291 14.11 -0.93 18.84
N LYS A 292 15.19 -1.73 18.72
CA LYS A 292 16.30 -1.81 19.69
C LYS A 292 17.56 -1.07 19.22
N THR A 293 17.48 -0.29 18.16
CA THR A 293 18.57 0.51 17.60
C THR A 293 18.49 1.92 18.14
N ALA A 294 19.63 2.55 18.44
CA ALA A 294 19.67 3.93 18.88
C ALA A 294 19.03 4.88 17.87
N SER A 295 18.32 5.88 18.35
CA SER A 295 17.69 6.93 17.51
C SER A 295 18.72 7.69 16.67
N ALA A 296 19.94 7.85 17.20
CA ALA A 296 21.06 8.50 16.51
C ALA A 296 21.47 7.80 15.20
N ASP A 297 21.18 6.50 15.06
CA ASP A 297 21.43 5.77 13.81
C ASP A 297 20.37 6.08 12.73
N ARG A 298 19.32 6.82 13.07
CA ARG A 298 18.20 7.18 12.17
C ARG A 298 17.49 5.98 11.52
N ARG A 299 17.62 4.78 12.12
CA ARG A 299 17.10 3.50 11.63
C ARG A 299 16.21 2.78 12.63
N ASN A 300 15.64 3.51 13.58
CA ASN A 300 14.63 3.02 14.50
C ASN A 300 13.25 3.44 13.98
N TRP A 301 12.50 2.50 13.44
CA TRP A 301 11.17 2.76 12.87
C TRP A 301 10.19 3.31 13.89
N VAL A 302 10.24 2.81 15.15
CA VAL A 302 9.33 3.28 16.21
C VAL A 302 9.55 4.76 16.48
N ILE A 303 10.79 5.15 16.74
CA ILE A 303 11.15 6.54 17.06
C ILE A 303 10.92 7.44 15.83
N ALA A 304 11.27 6.98 14.63
CA ALA A 304 11.08 7.79 13.42
C ALA A 304 9.60 8.10 13.15
N ASN A 305 8.72 7.11 13.30
CA ASN A 305 7.27 7.32 13.16
C ASN A 305 6.70 8.20 14.29
N GLN A 306 7.15 8.01 15.53
CA GLN A 306 6.78 8.85 16.67
C GLN A 306 7.18 10.31 16.45
N ARG A 307 8.38 10.57 15.95
CA ARG A 307 8.86 11.94 15.64
C ARG A 307 8.00 12.59 14.56
N LEU A 308 7.70 11.86 13.51
CA LEU A 308 6.81 12.36 12.46
C LEU A 308 5.41 12.69 13.02
N ALA A 309 4.83 11.83 13.85
CA ALA A 309 3.56 12.11 14.50
C ALA A 309 3.63 13.37 15.38
N GLY A 310 4.72 13.55 16.12
CA GLY A 310 4.95 14.76 16.94
C GLY A 310 4.95 16.05 16.14
N VAL A 311 5.57 16.04 14.94
CA VAL A 311 5.58 17.20 14.03
C VAL A 311 4.21 17.43 13.40
N LEU A 312 3.50 16.37 12.99
CA LEU A 312 2.11 16.50 12.49
C LEU A 312 1.21 17.15 13.52
N LYS A 313 1.32 16.74 14.79
CA LYS A 313 0.61 17.34 15.92
C LYS A 313 0.95 18.81 16.09
N ALA A 314 2.23 19.14 16.15
CA ALA A 314 2.70 20.51 16.36
C ALA A 314 2.27 21.46 15.23
N LYS A 315 2.16 20.96 14.00
CA LYS A 315 1.72 21.74 12.82
C LYS A 315 0.20 21.78 12.65
N GLY A 316 -0.57 21.02 13.44
CA GLY A 316 -2.03 21.00 13.36
C GLY A 316 -2.60 20.26 12.16
N TYR A 317 -1.91 19.21 11.69
CA TYR A 317 -2.44 18.35 10.65
C TYR A 317 -3.61 17.49 11.14
N HIS A 318 -4.51 17.11 10.26
CA HIS A 318 -5.43 16.01 10.51
C HIS A 318 -4.67 14.70 10.45
N TYR A 319 -4.39 14.08 11.61
CA TYR A 319 -3.64 12.84 11.67
C TYR A 319 -4.12 11.91 12.77
N GLN A 320 -3.92 10.62 12.57
CA GLN A 320 -3.91 9.61 13.62
C GLN A 320 -2.58 8.88 13.59
N PHE A 321 -1.96 8.74 14.75
CA PHE A 321 -0.82 7.86 14.99
C PHE A 321 -1.26 6.71 15.89
N VAL A 322 -1.11 5.47 15.44
CA VAL A 322 -1.54 4.27 16.16
C VAL A 322 -0.35 3.37 16.45
N TYR A 323 0.01 3.27 17.72
CA TYR A 323 1.04 2.34 18.19
C TYR A 323 0.41 0.99 18.52
N SER A 324 0.91 -0.10 17.94
CA SER A 324 0.42 -1.46 18.20
C SER A 324 1.36 -2.25 19.12
N LYS A 325 0.81 -2.71 20.24
CA LYS A 325 1.54 -3.49 21.26
C LYS A 325 1.76 -4.93 20.79
N ASN A 326 2.86 -5.57 21.19
CA ASN A 326 3.18 -6.96 20.92
C ASN A 326 3.02 -7.36 19.42
N SER A 327 3.43 -6.50 18.53
CA SER A 327 3.33 -6.70 17.08
C SER A 327 4.63 -6.37 16.37
N GLY A 328 4.84 -6.95 15.20
CA GLY A 328 6.04 -6.76 14.38
C GLY A 328 5.81 -5.86 13.17
N HIS A 329 6.84 -5.72 12.35
CA HIS A 329 6.84 -4.86 11.15
C HIS A 329 5.73 -5.26 10.17
N VAL A 330 4.85 -4.31 9.83
CA VAL A 330 3.70 -4.53 8.90
C VAL A 330 2.90 -5.77 9.29
N ASP A 331 2.60 -5.90 10.59
CA ASP A 331 1.94 -7.08 11.16
C ASP A 331 0.55 -7.28 10.55
N LYS A 332 0.35 -8.45 9.94
CA LYS A 332 -0.89 -8.79 9.25
C LYS A 332 -2.11 -8.79 10.17
N LYS A 333 -1.94 -9.21 11.45
CA LYS A 333 -3.03 -9.24 12.43
C LYS A 333 -3.49 -7.83 12.78
N VAL A 334 -2.53 -6.90 12.90
CA VAL A 334 -2.82 -5.49 13.13
C VAL A 334 -3.55 -4.89 11.94
N ILE A 335 -3.05 -5.10 10.72
CA ILE A 335 -3.71 -4.62 9.49
C ILE A 335 -5.13 -5.18 9.41
N SER A 336 -5.28 -6.48 9.61
CA SER A 336 -6.56 -7.20 9.58
C SER A 336 -7.59 -6.59 10.53
N GLN A 337 -7.18 -6.20 11.74
CA GLN A 337 -8.08 -5.55 12.70
C GLN A 337 -8.35 -4.08 12.38
N THR A 338 -7.34 -3.34 11.92
CA THR A 338 -7.38 -1.88 11.96
C THR A 338 -7.74 -1.21 10.64
N LEU A 339 -7.56 -1.89 9.50
CA LEU A 339 -7.73 -1.29 8.18
C LEU A 339 -9.12 -0.69 7.93
N PRO A 340 -10.25 -1.33 8.28
CA PRO A 340 -11.56 -0.72 8.06
C PRO A 340 -11.73 0.62 8.79
N GLN A 341 -11.35 0.69 10.06
CA GLN A 341 -11.46 1.92 10.86
C GLN A 341 -10.44 2.98 10.39
N ALA A 342 -9.25 2.59 9.98
CA ALA A 342 -8.27 3.50 9.39
C ALA A 342 -8.79 4.13 8.10
N LEU A 343 -9.45 3.33 7.24
CA LEU A 343 -10.12 3.83 6.03
C LEU A 343 -11.22 4.83 6.39
N GLU A 344 -12.08 4.55 7.38
CA GLU A 344 -13.10 5.51 7.81
C GLU A 344 -12.50 6.85 8.23
N TYR A 345 -11.40 6.84 8.98
CA TYR A 345 -10.73 8.06 9.40
C TYR A 345 -10.15 8.83 8.20
N VAL A 346 -9.44 8.14 7.33
CA VAL A 346 -8.80 8.79 6.17
C VAL A 346 -9.83 9.38 5.20
N TRP A 347 -11.00 8.76 5.06
CA TRP A 347 -12.07 9.23 4.18
C TRP A 347 -13.06 10.19 4.84
N GLN A 348 -12.85 10.61 6.10
CA GLN A 348 -13.66 11.64 6.72
C GLN A 348 -13.71 12.92 5.87
N GLY A 349 -14.91 13.54 5.81
CA GLY A 349 -15.13 14.76 5.04
C GLY A 349 -15.39 14.54 3.54
N TYR A 350 -15.10 13.36 2.97
CA TYR A 350 -15.47 13.06 1.59
C TYR A 350 -16.94 12.61 1.49
N PRO A 351 -17.72 13.09 0.50
CA PRO A 351 -19.14 12.74 0.38
C PRO A 351 -19.36 11.24 0.20
N VAL A 352 -20.27 10.68 1.00
CA VAL A 352 -20.77 9.31 0.81
C VAL A 352 -22.11 9.40 0.09
N SER A 353 -22.21 8.82 -1.11
CA SER A 353 -23.43 8.86 -1.92
C SER A 353 -24.63 8.29 -1.17
N GLY A 354 -25.72 9.03 -1.10
CA GLY A 354 -26.97 8.60 -0.49
C GLY A 354 -27.13 8.90 1.01
N LYS A 355 -26.31 9.82 1.55
CA LYS A 355 -26.59 10.51 2.83
C LYS A 355 -27.26 11.84 2.59
#